data_b01e9a646058b69a21a1905d95284137
#
_entry.id   b01e9a646058b69a21a1905d95284137
#
_cell.length_a   1.000
_cell.length_b   1.000
_cell.length_c   1.000
_cell.angle_alpha   90.00
_cell.angle_beta   90.00
_cell.angle_gamma   90.00
#
_symmetry.space_group_name_H-M   'P 1'
#
loop_
_entity.id
_entity.type
_entity.pdbx_description
1 polymer ?
#
loop_
_entity_poly.entity_id
_entity_poly.type
_entity_poly.pdbx_seq_one_letter_code
_entity_poly.pdbx_strand_id
1 'polypeptide(L)'
;MKQSAQILFFLVIPTLGFAAKWYKGNTHVHTVLCGHADSTPEVVAQWYHDRGYNFLVLSEHNKFIDPATIKLSGEIRDDFLLVPGEEITGGRNNGKIHFTAMNTSRLVPWDFRDKNRSVVMQKYVDETEKAGGTNILNHPIYSRTVQVHEIAPVKRLYMFELFNAHPGVRNFGTAHLPSTEQLWDALLEKGMTIYGVSSDDAHKLKKWGEKENNPGRGWVMVNSEELSSDAITCAMMRGDFYSSSGVMLEELVRGTNSIELTVNKDETACELASEFLFGRPVKKGEPGTTIEFIGTEGEIVKTVQGTTAKCVAKGDYLRAKVTHRVKKEDGSLREYYAWTQPVFTDSR
;
A
#
# COMPACT_ATOMS: atom_id res chain seq x y z
N MET A 1 60.13 15.69 -31.20
CA MET A 1 58.91 14.86 -30.99
C MET A 1 57.89 15.69 -30.16
N LYS A 2 56.83 16.17 -30.83
CA LYS A 2 55.77 16.93 -30.15
C LYS A 2 54.65 15.95 -29.78
N GLN A 3 54.42 15.76 -28.50
CA GLN A 3 53.26 15.00 -28.01
C GLN A 3 51.99 15.89 -28.07
N SER A 4 51.03 15.48 -28.87
CA SER A 4 49.71 16.11 -28.92
C SER A 4 48.84 15.50 -27.81
N ALA A 5 48.46 16.30 -26.82
CA ALA A 5 47.46 15.90 -25.81
C ALA A 5 46.07 15.99 -26.44
N GLN A 6 45.36 14.86 -26.55
CA GLN A 6 43.95 14.84 -26.88
C GLN A 6 43.13 15.11 -25.59
N ILE A 7 42.44 16.24 -25.58
CA ILE A 7 41.48 16.59 -24.54
C ILE A 7 40.16 15.92 -24.92
N LEU A 8 39.76 14.92 -24.13
CA LEU A 8 38.44 14.26 -24.24
C LEU A 8 37.42 15.11 -23.53
N PHE A 9 36.52 15.77 -24.27
CA PHE A 9 35.37 16.44 -23.72
C PHE A 9 34.31 15.40 -23.41
N PHE A 10 34.03 15.19 -22.13
CA PHE A 10 32.83 14.48 -21.71
C PHE A 10 31.63 15.43 -21.83
N LEU A 11 30.74 15.16 -22.77
CA LEU A 11 29.43 15.81 -22.88
C LEU A 11 28.57 15.29 -21.74
N VAL A 12 28.42 16.06 -20.67
CA VAL A 12 27.40 15.81 -19.64
C VAL A 12 26.07 16.25 -20.25
N ILE A 13 25.32 15.29 -20.77
CA ILE A 13 23.93 15.52 -21.18
C ILE A 13 23.13 15.62 -19.87
N PRO A 14 22.51 16.79 -19.56
CA PRO A 14 21.61 16.86 -18.41
C PRO A 14 20.43 15.95 -18.72
N THR A 15 20.27 14.89 -17.96
CA THR A 15 18.99 14.14 -17.91
C THR A 15 17.96 15.11 -17.37
N LEU A 16 17.01 15.49 -18.22
CA LEU A 16 15.79 16.17 -17.79
C LEU A 16 15.03 15.18 -16.90
N GLY A 17 15.31 15.21 -15.60
CA GLY A 17 14.53 14.49 -14.62
C GLY A 17 13.12 15.06 -14.64
N PHE A 18 12.12 14.23 -14.93
CA PHE A 18 10.73 14.60 -14.76
C PHE A 18 10.49 14.82 -13.26
N ALA A 19 9.78 15.88 -12.90
CA ALA A 19 9.35 16.07 -11.53
C ALA A 19 8.43 14.90 -11.14
N ALA A 20 8.72 14.26 -10.01
CA ALA A 20 7.91 13.17 -9.52
C ALA A 20 6.45 13.61 -9.29
N LYS A 21 5.50 12.73 -9.61
CA LYS A 21 4.06 12.94 -9.50
C LYS A 21 3.45 11.91 -8.58
N TRP A 22 2.31 12.25 -8.00
CA TRP A 22 1.51 11.31 -7.23
C TRP A 22 0.61 10.48 -8.15
N TYR A 23 0.69 9.16 -8.01
CA TYR A 23 -0.13 8.19 -8.75
C TYR A 23 -0.98 7.40 -7.76
N LYS A 24 -2.30 7.46 -7.92
CA LYS A 24 -3.28 6.68 -7.14
C LYS A 24 -3.33 5.26 -7.67
N GLY A 25 -3.19 4.26 -6.80
CA GLY A 25 -3.23 2.87 -7.24
C GLY A 25 -3.75 1.89 -6.21
N ASN A 26 -4.11 0.70 -6.68
CA ASN A 26 -4.50 -0.42 -5.85
C ASN A 26 -3.64 -1.64 -6.14
N THR A 27 -3.17 -2.29 -5.09
CA THR A 27 -2.23 -3.42 -5.20
C THR A 27 -2.89 -4.77 -4.97
N HIS A 28 -4.20 -4.80 -4.63
CA HIS A 28 -4.89 -6.05 -4.30
C HIS A 28 -6.34 -6.00 -4.76
N VAL A 29 -6.62 -6.69 -5.86
CA VAL A 29 -7.96 -6.80 -6.44
C VAL A 29 -8.12 -8.09 -7.23
N HIS A 30 -9.32 -8.63 -7.22
CA HIS A 30 -9.68 -9.89 -7.88
C HIS A 30 -10.71 -9.69 -8.99
N THR A 31 -10.69 -10.62 -9.94
CA THR A 31 -11.63 -10.70 -11.06
C THR A 31 -12.23 -12.09 -11.17
N VAL A 32 -13.12 -12.33 -12.12
CA VAL A 32 -13.69 -13.67 -12.37
C VAL A 32 -12.63 -14.75 -12.57
N LEU A 33 -11.39 -14.38 -12.85
CA LEU A 33 -10.29 -15.33 -13.06
C LEU A 33 -9.88 -16.07 -11.78
N CYS A 34 -10.14 -15.52 -10.57
CA CYS A 34 -9.94 -16.22 -9.30
C CYS A 34 -11.05 -17.22 -8.97
N GLY A 35 -12.17 -17.18 -9.69
CA GLY A 35 -13.30 -18.08 -9.54
C GLY A 35 -14.34 -17.69 -8.49
N HIS A 36 -14.15 -16.59 -7.73
CA HIS A 36 -15.11 -16.11 -6.72
C HIS A 36 -15.34 -14.61 -6.70
N ALA A 37 -14.68 -13.83 -7.55
CA ALA A 37 -15.07 -12.46 -7.88
C ALA A 37 -16.09 -12.43 -9.03
N ASP A 38 -16.74 -11.29 -9.25
CA ASP A 38 -17.94 -11.22 -10.09
C ASP A 38 -17.77 -10.46 -11.41
N SER A 39 -16.62 -9.83 -11.66
CA SER A 39 -16.40 -8.96 -12.81
C SER A 39 -15.11 -9.32 -13.57
N THR A 40 -15.10 -9.06 -14.90
CA THR A 40 -13.92 -9.36 -15.73
C THR A 40 -12.78 -8.37 -15.47
N PRO A 41 -11.53 -8.70 -15.82
CA PRO A 41 -10.39 -7.80 -15.67
C PRO A 41 -10.63 -6.41 -16.32
N GLU A 42 -11.25 -6.40 -17.51
CA GLU A 42 -11.53 -5.17 -18.24
C GLU A 42 -12.54 -4.28 -17.47
N VAL A 43 -13.60 -4.87 -16.93
CA VAL A 43 -14.62 -4.16 -16.14
C VAL A 43 -14.02 -3.62 -14.85
N VAL A 44 -13.17 -4.40 -14.19
CA VAL A 44 -12.46 -3.98 -12.97
C VAL A 44 -11.52 -2.83 -13.29
N ALA A 45 -10.67 -2.95 -14.31
CA ALA A 45 -9.74 -1.90 -14.73
C ALA A 45 -10.47 -0.60 -15.10
N GLN A 46 -11.56 -0.69 -15.88
CA GLN A 46 -12.41 0.46 -16.22
C GLN A 46 -12.96 1.14 -14.97
N TRP A 47 -13.45 0.37 -14.00
CA TRP A 47 -14.01 0.92 -12.77
C TRP A 47 -13.00 1.76 -11.99
N TYR A 48 -11.75 1.28 -11.87
CA TYR A 48 -10.67 1.99 -11.17
C TYR A 48 -10.23 3.23 -11.96
N HIS A 49 -10.03 3.10 -13.28
CA HIS A 49 -9.68 4.22 -14.16
C HIS A 49 -10.70 5.38 -14.04
N ASP A 50 -12.01 5.07 -14.16
CA ASP A 50 -13.09 6.06 -14.09
C ASP A 50 -13.17 6.81 -12.75
N ARG A 51 -12.41 6.34 -11.74
CA ARG A 51 -12.33 6.94 -10.39
C ARG A 51 -10.95 7.51 -10.08
N GLY A 52 -10.20 7.83 -11.14
CA GLY A 52 -8.94 8.55 -11.04
C GLY A 52 -7.78 7.71 -10.50
N TYR A 53 -7.89 6.36 -10.54
CA TYR A 53 -6.73 5.53 -10.30
C TYR A 53 -5.83 5.52 -11.54
N ASN A 54 -4.53 5.49 -11.32
CA ASN A 54 -3.53 5.48 -12.37
C ASN A 54 -2.95 4.09 -12.60
N PHE A 55 -2.96 3.22 -11.59
CA PHE A 55 -2.46 1.86 -11.73
C PHE A 55 -3.22 0.85 -10.89
N LEU A 56 -3.12 -0.43 -11.30
CA LEU A 56 -3.77 -1.56 -10.68
C LEU A 56 -2.91 -2.80 -10.79
N VAL A 57 -2.80 -3.57 -9.70
CA VAL A 57 -2.30 -4.94 -9.73
C VAL A 57 -3.49 -5.88 -9.70
N LEU A 58 -3.70 -6.65 -10.77
CA LEU A 58 -4.65 -7.76 -10.79
C LEU A 58 -4.00 -8.96 -10.08
N SER A 59 -4.43 -9.22 -8.84
CA SER A 59 -3.77 -10.15 -7.93
C SER A 59 -4.58 -11.44 -7.75
N GLU A 60 -4.76 -12.18 -8.83
CA GLU A 60 -5.50 -13.44 -8.79
C GLU A 60 -4.80 -14.53 -7.98
N HIS A 61 -5.55 -15.35 -7.25
CA HIS A 61 -4.97 -16.43 -6.45
C HIS A 61 -4.16 -17.42 -7.27
N ASN A 62 -2.84 -17.47 -7.04
CA ASN A 62 -1.91 -18.40 -7.69
C ASN A 62 -2.04 -18.43 -9.22
N LYS A 63 -2.29 -17.26 -9.80
CA LYS A 63 -2.44 -17.09 -11.23
C LYS A 63 -1.81 -15.77 -11.67
N PHE A 64 -0.71 -15.86 -12.36
CA PHE A 64 -0.06 -14.71 -12.98
C PHE A 64 -0.95 -14.12 -14.08
N ILE A 65 -1.17 -12.80 -14.03
CA ILE A 65 -1.90 -12.07 -15.06
C ILE A 65 -0.91 -11.23 -15.85
N ASP A 66 -0.77 -11.57 -17.12
CA ASP A 66 -0.04 -10.76 -18.09
C ASP A 66 -0.95 -9.60 -18.56
N PRO A 67 -0.64 -8.35 -18.26
CA PRO A 67 -1.42 -7.18 -18.66
C PRO A 67 -1.68 -7.11 -20.17
N ALA A 68 -0.76 -7.63 -21.00
CA ALA A 68 -0.90 -7.63 -22.45
C ALA A 68 -2.10 -8.47 -22.94
N THR A 69 -2.60 -9.39 -22.10
CA THR A 69 -3.76 -10.22 -22.42
C THR A 69 -5.10 -9.54 -22.16
N ILE A 70 -5.09 -8.42 -21.40
CA ILE A 70 -6.29 -7.67 -21.02
C ILE A 70 -6.61 -6.64 -22.10
N LYS A 71 -7.83 -6.68 -22.60
CA LYS A 71 -8.28 -5.82 -23.71
C LYS A 71 -8.86 -4.51 -23.17
N LEU A 72 -7.98 -3.60 -22.74
CA LEU A 72 -8.39 -2.25 -22.39
C LEU A 72 -8.77 -1.44 -23.63
N SER A 73 -9.73 -0.53 -23.52
CA SER A 73 -10.04 0.45 -24.57
C SER A 73 -8.84 1.40 -24.80
N GLY A 74 -8.78 2.05 -25.97
CA GLY A 74 -7.66 2.94 -26.32
C GLY A 74 -7.48 4.09 -25.30
N GLU A 75 -8.59 4.66 -24.83
CA GLU A 75 -8.59 5.78 -23.87
C GLU A 75 -7.97 5.40 -22.52
N ILE A 76 -8.24 4.19 -22.03
CA ILE A 76 -7.69 3.71 -20.75
C ILE A 76 -6.21 3.31 -20.90
N ARG A 77 -5.83 2.76 -22.04
CA ARG A 77 -4.49 2.18 -22.26
C ARG A 77 -3.37 3.21 -22.13
N ASP A 78 -3.65 4.47 -22.42
CA ASP A 78 -2.64 5.52 -22.52
C ASP A 78 -2.31 6.17 -21.16
N ASP A 79 -3.20 6.10 -20.18
CA ASP A 79 -3.06 6.77 -18.88
C ASP A 79 -3.30 5.84 -17.65
N PHE A 80 -3.52 4.55 -17.87
CA PHE A 80 -3.76 3.56 -16.83
C PHE A 80 -2.82 2.36 -16.95
N LEU A 81 -2.07 2.10 -15.89
CA LEU A 81 -1.09 1.02 -15.84
C LEU A 81 -1.68 -0.23 -15.16
N LEU A 82 -1.67 -1.36 -15.86
CA LEU A 82 -1.81 -2.66 -15.24
C LEU A 82 -0.42 -3.21 -14.90
N VAL A 83 -0.11 -3.34 -13.61
CA VAL A 83 1.13 -3.95 -13.14
C VAL A 83 0.94 -5.48 -13.13
N PRO A 84 1.85 -6.26 -13.76
CA PRO A 84 1.75 -7.71 -13.74
C PRO A 84 1.94 -8.25 -12.32
N GLY A 85 1.13 -9.26 -11.95
CA GLY A 85 1.22 -9.82 -10.61
C GLY A 85 0.24 -10.96 -10.34
N GLU A 86 0.21 -11.38 -9.10
CA GLU A 86 -0.69 -12.41 -8.57
C GLU A 86 -0.79 -12.32 -7.05
N GLU A 87 -1.79 -12.93 -6.45
CA GLU A 87 -1.81 -13.24 -5.03
C GLU A 87 -1.34 -14.67 -4.79
N ILE A 88 -0.12 -14.80 -4.28
CA ILE A 88 0.41 -16.07 -3.79
C ILE A 88 -0.44 -16.51 -2.60
N THR A 89 -1.12 -17.64 -2.73
CA THR A 89 -1.97 -18.21 -1.68
C THR A 89 -1.51 -19.61 -1.33
N GLY A 90 -0.83 -19.76 -0.20
CA GLY A 90 -0.26 -21.04 0.22
C GLY A 90 -0.31 -21.26 1.73
N GLY A 91 0.55 -22.12 2.26
CA GLY A 91 0.66 -22.40 3.68
C GLY A 91 -0.42 -23.33 4.24
N ARG A 92 -0.90 -24.29 3.45
CA ARG A 92 -2.07 -25.17 3.75
C ARG A 92 -2.11 -25.76 5.16
N ASN A 93 -0.97 -26.19 5.72
CA ASN A 93 -0.93 -26.93 6.99
C ASN A 93 -0.87 -26.05 8.25
N ASN A 94 -0.43 -24.79 8.11
CA ASN A 94 -0.16 -23.87 9.23
C ASN A 94 -0.99 -22.58 9.20
N GLY A 95 -2.08 -22.56 8.45
CA GLY A 95 -2.87 -21.38 8.15
C GLY A 95 -2.39 -20.73 6.85
N LYS A 96 -3.33 -20.15 6.13
CA LYS A 96 -3.04 -19.49 4.87
C LYS A 96 -2.10 -18.31 5.06
N ILE A 97 -1.14 -18.16 4.18
CA ILE A 97 -0.23 -17.03 4.08
C ILE A 97 -0.41 -16.49 2.67
N HIS A 98 -0.77 -15.22 2.57
CA HIS A 98 -1.04 -14.57 1.30
C HIS A 98 -0.04 -13.44 1.05
N PHE A 99 0.42 -13.33 -0.19
CA PHE A 99 1.31 -12.28 -0.63
C PHE A 99 0.87 -11.77 -2.00
N THR A 100 0.77 -10.48 -2.19
CA THR A 100 0.78 -9.92 -3.53
C THR A 100 2.22 -9.94 -4.04
N ALA A 101 2.47 -10.72 -5.09
CA ALA A 101 3.69 -10.63 -5.89
C ALA A 101 3.40 -9.66 -7.03
N MET A 102 4.01 -8.48 -7.03
CA MET A 102 3.80 -7.45 -8.04
C MET A 102 5.04 -7.23 -8.90
N ASN A 103 4.82 -6.82 -10.14
CA ASN A 103 5.84 -6.58 -11.15
C ASN A 103 6.69 -7.83 -11.43
N THR A 104 6.03 -8.99 -11.49
CA THR A 104 6.67 -10.26 -11.84
C THR A 104 6.56 -10.53 -13.33
N SER A 105 7.50 -11.29 -13.89
CA SER A 105 7.52 -11.68 -15.30
C SER A 105 6.87 -13.06 -15.57
N ARG A 106 6.48 -13.78 -14.52
CA ARG A 106 5.93 -15.13 -14.57
C ARG A 106 5.23 -15.51 -13.28
N LEU A 107 4.49 -16.60 -13.30
CA LEU A 107 3.90 -17.22 -12.11
C LEU A 107 4.98 -17.57 -11.09
N VAL A 108 4.76 -17.17 -9.83
CA VAL A 108 5.64 -17.50 -8.71
C VAL A 108 5.24 -18.84 -8.10
N PRO A 109 6.18 -19.76 -7.83
CA PRO A 109 5.88 -21.00 -7.12
C PRO A 109 5.28 -20.74 -5.73
N TRP A 110 4.22 -21.44 -5.37
CA TRP A 110 3.44 -21.17 -4.16
C TRP A 110 3.20 -22.39 -3.25
N ASP A 111 3.30 -23.63 -3.72
CA ASP A 111 3.01 -24.85 -2.93
C ASP A 111 4.22 -25.28 -2.10
N PHE A 112 4.71 -24.38 -1.24
CA PHE A 112 5.76 -24.73 -0.29
C PHE A 112 5.19 -25.34 0.99
N ARG A 113 5.74 -26.50 1.38
CA ARG A 113 5.32 -27.26 2.55
C ARG A 113 6.41 -27.23 3.60
N ASP A 114 6.29 -26.29 4.54
CA ASP A 114 7.14 -26.21 5.71
C ASP A 114 6.27 -25.93 6.95
N LYS A 115 6.68 -26.46 8.11
CA LYS A 115 5.99 -26.17 9.38
C LYS A 115 6.33 -24.78 9.89
N ASN A 116 7.49 -24.24 9.53
CA ASN A 116 7.91 -22.90 9.88
C ASN A 116 7.38 -21.90 8.85
N ARG A 117 6.46 -21.04 9.27
CA ARG A 117 5.84 -20.02 8.39
C ARG A 117 6.85 -18.99 7.90
N SER A 118 7.87 -18.64 8.69
CA SER A 118 8.96 -17.75 8.26
C SER A 118 9.71 -18.31 7.05
N VAL A 119 9.96 -19.63 7.04
CA VAL A 119 10.60 -20.31 5.90
C VAL A 119 9.72 -20.27 4.66
N VAL A 120 8.42 -20.47 4.80
CA VAL A 120 7.47 -20.37 3.68
C VAL A 120 7.43 -18.94 3.13
N MET A 121 7.32 -17.94 4.01
CA MET A 121 7.32 -16.51 3.61
C MET A 121 8.63 -16.14 2.91
N GLN A 122 9.77 -16.59 3.43
CA GLN A 122 11.06 -16.33 2.79
C GLN A 122 11.14 -16.93 1.38
N LYS A 123 10.60 -18.13 1.16
CA LYS A 123 10.52 -18.74 -0.18
C LYS A 123 9.66 -17.92 -1.12
N TYR A 124 8.54 -17.35 -0.66
CA TYR A 124 7.72 -16.45 -1.50
C TYR A 124 8.51 -15.21 -1.90
N VAL A 125 9.22 -14.59 -0.96
CA VAL A 125 10.09 -13.44 -1.27
C VAL A 125 11.16 -13.82 -2.29
N ASP A 126 11.90 -14.91 -2.04
CA ASP A 126 13.01 -15.35 -2.90
C ASP A 126 12.54 -15.69 -4.33
N GLU A 127 11.41 -16.37 -4.48
CA GLU A 127 10.87 -16.75 -5.79
C GLU A 127 10.25 -15.56 -6.54
N THR A 128 9.65 -14.60 -5.82
CA THR A 128 9.16 -13.36 -6.43
C THR A 128 10.30 -12.50 -6.97
N GLU A 129 11.39 -12.37 -6.21
CA GLU A 129 12.60 -11.66 -6.70
C GLU A 129 13.21 -12.33 -7.92
N LYS A 130 13.27 -13.68 -7.96
CA LYS A 130 13.72 -14.43 -9.16
C LYS A 130 12.78 -14.23 -10.36
N ALA A 131 11.54 -13.83 -10.12
CA ALA A 131 10.59 -13.45 -11.17
C ALA A 131 10.69 -11.96 -11.55
N GLY A 132 11.59 -11.19 -10.92
CA GLY A 132 11.83 -9.77 -11.18
C GLY A 132 10.99 -8.81 -10.34
N GLY A 133 10.11 -9.33 -9.47
CA GLY A 133 9.14 -8.54 -8.73
C GLY A 133 9.46 -8.34 -7.24
N THR A 134 8.50 -7.80 -6.51
CA THR A 134 8.53 -7.61 -5.06
C THR A 134 7.24 -8.09 -4.40
N ASN A 135 7.26 -8.21 -3.06
CA ASN A 135 6.14 -8.73 -2.29
C ASN A 135 5.51 -7.71 -1.36
N ILE A 136 4.19 -7.88 -1.18
CA ILE A 136 3.40 -7.30 -0.09
C ILE A 136 2.82 -8.47 0.71
N LEU A 137 3.04 -8.54 2.02
CA LEU A 137 2.36 -9.49 2.89
C LEU A 137 0.90 -9.06 3.07
N ASN A 138 -0.05 -9.84 2.53
CA ASN A 138 -1.46 -9.48 2.53
C ASN A 138 -2.12 -9.74 3.88
N HIS A 139 -3.06 -8.86 4.27
CA HIS A 139 -4.00 -8.96 5.39
C HIS A 139 -3.52 -9.85 6.57
N PRO A 140 -2.39 -9.51 7.22
CA PRO A 140 -1.73 -10.38 8.21
C PRO A 140 -2.64 -10.73 9.39
N ILE A 141 -3.73 -9.98 9.63
CA ILE A 141 -4.71 -10.19 10.70
C ILE A 141 -6.05 -10.70 10.16
N TYR A 142 -6.01 -11.45 9.05
CA TYR A 142 -7.17 -12.18 8.53
C TYR A 142 -7.13 -13.64 8.96
N SER A 143 -8.26 -14.20 9.39
CA SER A 143 -8.45 -15.61 9.73
C SER A 143 -7.46 -16.12 10.81
N ARG A 144 -6.23 -16.42 10.46
CA ARG A 144 -5.14 -16.83 11.36
C ARG A 144 -4.01 -15.82 11.28
N THR A 145 -3.89 -15.01 12.32
CA THR A 145 -2.91 -13.92 12.41
C THR A 145 -1.48 -14.41 12.20
N VAL A 146 -0.74 -13.69 11.35
CA VAL A 146 0.71 -13.84 11.22
C VAL A 146 1.38 -13.05 12.35
N GLN A 147 2.26 -13.70 13.09
CA GLN A 147 2.86 -13.12 14.29
C GLN A 147 4.16 -12.35 13.96
N VAL A 148 4.50 -11.37 14.80
CA VAL A 148 5.77 -10.61 14.66
C VAL A 148 6.98 -11.54 14.55
N HIS A 149 7.07 -12.57 15.41
CA HIS A 149 8.21 -13.51 15.40
C HIS A 149 8.28 -14.40 14.14
N GLU A 150 7.18 -14.52 13.39
CA GLU A 150 7.13 -15.21 12.11
C GLU A 150 7.56 -14.30 10.95
N ILE A 151 7.24 -13.00 11.02
CA ILE A 151 7.56 -12.01 9.99
C ILE A 151 8.99 -11.49 10.13
N ALA A 152 9.43 -11.14 11.35
CA ALA A 152 10.70 -10.48 11.59
C ALA A 152 11.95 -11.20 11.04
N PRO A 153 12.02 -12.55 10.96
CA PRO A 153 13.15 -13.25 10.33
C PRO A 153 13.18 -13.16 8.80
N VAL A 154 12.07 -12.76 8.15
CA VAL A 154 11.94 -12.74 6.68
C VAL A 154 12.75 -11.56 6.13
N LYS A 155 13.73 -11.85 5.27
CA LYS A 155 14.60 -10.86 4.66
C LYS A 155 13.98 -10.33 3.36
N ARG A 156 14.23 -9.05 3.05
CA ARG A 156 13.77 -8.38 1.82
C ARG A 156 12.25 -8.34 1.66
N LEU A 157 11.51 -8.46 2.76
CA LEU A 157 10.09 -8.16 2.83
C LEU A 157 9.94 -6.69 3.20
N TYR A 158 9.63 -5.84 2.22
CA TYR A 158 9.59 -4.40 2.37
C TYR A 158 8.19 -3.84 2.62
N MET A 159 7.14 -4.62 2.37
CA MET A 159 5.76 -4.13 2.43
C MET A 159 4.81 -5.16 3.05
N PHE A 160 3.78 -4.65 3.71
CA PHE A 160 2.66 -5.44 4.20
C PHE A 160 1.37 -4.62 4.13
N GLU A 161 0.20 -5.26 4.11
CA GLU A 161 -1.07 -4.56 4.19
C GLU A 161 -1.34 -4.06 5.61
N LEU A 162 -1.16 -2.76 5.78
CA LEU A 162 -1.53 -2.01 6.97
C LEU A 162 -3.04 -1.84 7.06
N PHE A 163 -3.68 -1.63 5.91
CA PHE A 163 -5.12 -1.55 5.78
C PHE A 163 -5.58 -2.33 4.55
N ASN A 164 -6.44 -3.31 4.77
CA ASN A 164 -7.12 -4.05 3.72
C ASN A 164 -8.63 -3.83 3.92
N ALA A 165 -9.30 -3.31 2.88
CA ALA A 165 -10.71 -2.90 2.99
C ALA A 165 -11.71 -4.05 2.94
N HIS A 166 -11.26 -5.30 2.77
CA HIS A 166 -12.14 -6.47 2.83
C HIS A 166 -12.82 -6.56 4.22
N PRO A 167 -14.16 -6.71 4.29
CA PRO A 167 -14.90 -6.64 5.56
C PRO A 167 -14.52 -7.71 6.59
N GLY A 168 -13.88 -8.79 6.16
CA GLY A 168 -13.39 -9.86 7.03
C GLY A 168 -12.06 -9.57 7.71
N VAL A 169 -11.33 -8.52 7.29
CA VAL A 169 -10.01 -8.17 7.83
C VAL A 169 -10.16 -7.28 9.07
N ARG A 170 -9.41 -7.60 10.12
CA ARG A 170 -9.50 -6.92 11.42
C ARG A 170 -8.37 -5.90 11.60
N ASN A 171 -8.24 -4.95 10.67
CA ASN A 171 -7.16 -3.95 10.67
C ASN A 171 -6.97 -3.24 12.01
N PHE A 172 -8.05 -2.97 12.72
CA PHE A 172 -8.05 -2.24 14.00
C PHE A 172 -7.93 -3.15 15.22
N GLY A 173 -7.63 -4.44 15.00
CA GLY A 173 -7.51 -5.41 16.07
C GLY A 173 -8.85 -5.78 16.74
N THR A 174 -8.75 -6.51 17.83
CA THR A 174 -9.85 -6.90 18.72
C THR A 174 -9.35 -6.89 20.16
N ALA A 175 -10.20 -7.27 21.13
CA ALA A 175 -9.75 -7.44 22.52
C ALA A 175 -8.59 -8.46 22.68
N HIS A 176 -8.39 -9.35 21.69
CA HIS A 176 -7.45 -10.46 21.77
C HIS A 176 -6.41 -10.47 20.63
N LEU A 177 -6.54 -9.58 19.67
CA LEU A 177 -5.65 -9.49 18.52
C LEU A 177 -5.14 -8.05 18.37
N PRO A 178 -3.83 -7.86 18.12
CA PRO A 178 -3.28 -6.53 17.85
C PRO A 178 -3.91 -5.94 16.58
N SER A 179 -3.89 -4.62 16.45
CA SER A 179 -4.15 -3.96 15.19
C SER A 179 -2.96 -4.13 14.23
N THR A 180 -3.18 -3.88 12.94
CA THR A 180 -2.09 -3.84 11.95
C THR A 180 -1.10 -2.72 12.24
N GLU A 181 -1.52 -1.59 12.82
CA GLU A 181 -0.63 -0.52 13.27
C GLU A 181 0.29 -1.00 14.42
N GLN A 182 -0.26 -1.71 15.41
CA GLN A 182 0.55 -2.31 16.49
C GLN A 182 1.52 -3.38 15.95
N LEU A 183 1.08 -4.18 14.96
CA LEU A 183 1.96 -5.10 14.25
C LEU A 183 3.09 -4.36 13.55
N TRP A 184 2.78 -3.25 12.87
CA TRP A 184 3.76 -2.41 12.19
C TRP A 184 4.83 -1.88 13.15
N ASP A 185 4.40 -1.23 14.24
CA ASP A 185 5.33 -0.70 15.25
C ASP A 185 6.21 -1.81 15.81
N ALA A 186 5.65 -2.98 16.14
CA ALA A 186 6.44 -4.11 16.63
C ALA A 186 7.46 -4.66 15.60
N LEU A 187 7.17 -4.59 14.29
CA LEU A 187 8.12 -4.96 13.23
C LEU A 187 9.23 -3.90 13.08
N LEU A 188 8.87 -2.62 13.17
CA LEU A 188 9.83 -1.52 13.16
C LEU A 188 10.80 -1.62 14.34
N GLU A 189 10.32 -1.97 15.55
CA GLU A 189 11.13 -2.26 16.75
C GLU A 189 12.09 -3.44 16.58
N LYS A 190 11.74 -4.41 15.71
CA LYS A 190 12.66 -5.51 15.36
C LYS A 190 13.72 -5.12 14.33
N GLY A 191 13.82 -3.83 13.97
CA GLY A 191 14.77 -3.31 13.00
C GLY A 191 14.38 -3.58 11.55
N MET A 192 13.12 -3.94 11.25
CA MET A 192 12.70 -4.12 9.86
C MET A 192 12.46 -2.78 9.18
N THR A 193 13.00 -2.62 7.96
CA THR A 193 12.53 -1.58 7.05
C THR A 193 11.31 -2.13 6.32
N ILE A 194 10.11 -1.77 6.79
CA ILE A 194 8.86 -2.28 6.26
C ILE A 194 7.81 -1.17 6.18
N TYR A 195 7.08 -1.12 5.08
CA TYR A 195 6.13 -0.07 4.72
C TYR A 195 4.71 -0.59 4.71
N GLY A 196 3.78 0.24 5.20
CA GLY A 196 2.36 -0.10 5.30
C GLY A 196 1.59 0.27 4.04
N VAL A 197 0.97 -0.70 3.38
CA VAL A 197 0.16 -0.56 2.17
C VAL A 197 -1.33 -0.54 2.53
N SER A 198 -2.12 0.26 1.82
CA SER A 198 -3.58 0.22 1.86
C SER A 198 -4.14 -0.34 0.55
N SER A 199 -5.09 -1.26 0.63
CA SER A 199 -5.66 -1.97 -0.51
C SER A 199 -7.14 -2.28 -0.32
N ASP A 200 -7.80 -2.74 -1.39
CA ASP A 200 -9.22 -3.08 -1.37
C ASP A 200 -9.50 -4.58 -1.11
N ASP A 201 -8.69 -5.46 -1.68
CA ASP A 201 -8.99 -6.90 -1.77
C ASP A 201 -10.40 -7.13 -2.33
N ALA A 202 -10.71 -6.35 -3.39
CA ALA A 202 -12.05 -6.24 -3.92
C ALA A 202 -12.42 -7.45 -4.78
N HIS A 203 -13.66 -7.92 -4.62
CA HIS A 203 -14.20 -9.07 -5.37
C HIS A 203 -15.57 -8.78 -5.99
N LYS A 204 -16.24 -7.68 -5.55
CA LYS A 204 -17.63 -7.41 -5.90
C LYS A 204 -17.80 -6.03 -6.51
N LEU A 205 -18.23 -6.00 -7.78
CA LEU A 205 -18.64 -4.80 -8.50
C LEU A 205 -20.12 -4.80 -8.86
N LYS A 206 -20.79 -5.97 -8.81
CA LYS A 206 -22.22 -6.11 -9.14
C LYS A 206 -23.14 -5.94 -7.91
N LYS A 207 -22.62 -6.19 -6.72
CA LYS A 207 -23.37 -6.03 -5.47
C LYS A 207 -22.62 -5.09 -4.53
N TRP A 208 -23.25 -4.00 -4.15
CA TRP A 208 -22.65 -2.94 -3.33
C TRP A 208 -23.22 -2.93 -1.91
N GLY A 209 -22.39 -2.55 -0.93
CA GLY A 209 -22.78 -2.41 0.46
C GLY A 209 -21.60 -2.41 1.42
N GLU A 210 -21.80 -1.89 2.62
CA GLU A 210 -20.75 -1.78 3.65
C GLU A 210 -20.12 -3.14 4.01
N LYS A 211 -20.89 -4.22 3.89
CA LYS A 211 -20.46 -5.59 4.21
C LYS A 211 -19.92 -6.37 3.02
N GLU A 212 -19.94 -5.76 1.84
CA GLU A 212 -19.40 -6.37 0.62
C GLU A 212 -17.93 -5.96 0.42
N ASN A 213 -17.16 -6.81 -0.21
CA ASN A 213 -15.76 -6.54 -0.56
C ASN A 213 -15.69 -5.77 -1.89
N ASN A 214 -16.12 -4.52 -1.84
CA ASN A 214 -16.14 -3.61 -2.98
C ASN A 214 -14.84 -2.81 -3.10
N PRO A 215 -14.50 -2.33 -4.31
CA PRO A 215 -13.35 -1.46 -4.54
C PRO A 215 -13.57 -0.02 -4.06
N GLY A 216 -12.48 0.76 -4.01
CA GLY A 216 -12.49 2.19 -3.72
C GLY A 216 -12.49 2.56 -2.25
N ARG A 217 -11.99 1.69 -1.38
CA ARG A 217 -12.01 1.88 0.08
C ARG A 217 -10.63 1.96 0.70
N GLY A 218 -9.61 1.53 -0.01
CA GLY A 218 -8.22 1.59 0.42
C GLY A 218 -7.30 1.66 -0.80
N TRP A 219 -6.31 2.56 -0.78
CA TRP A 219 -5.39 2.75 -1.90
C TRP A 219 -4.05 3.29 -1.44
N VAL A 220 -3.09 3.29 -2.33
CA VAL A 220 -1.80 3.97 -2.17
C VAL A 220 -1.71 5.16 -3.11
N MET A 221 -1.04 6.21 -2.64
CA MET A 221 -0.58 7.32 -3.45
C MET A 221 0.94 7.21 -3.57
N VAL A 222 1.43 6.89 -4.75
CA VAL A 222 2.86 6.64 -5.01
C VAL A 222 3.47 7.85 -5.68
N ASN A 223 4.58 8.35 -5.12
CA ASN A 223 5.35 9.44 -5.70
C ASN A 223 6.42 8.85 -6.62
N SER A 224 6.24 8.98 -7.93
CA SER A 224 7.12 8.41 -8.95
C SER A 224 7.40 9.39 -10.08
N GLU A 225 8.55 9.25 -10.72
CA GLU A 225 8.92 10.08 -11.88
C GLU A 225 8.13 9.72 -13.13
N GLU A 226 7.69 8.46 -13.23
CA GLU A 226 6.89 7.96 -14.36
C GLU A 226 5.87 6.91 -13.93
N LEU A 227 4.84 6.71 -14.75
CA LEU A 227 3.84 5.66 -14.59
C LEU A 227 4.29 4.40 -15.34
N SER A 228 5.22 3.66 -14.76
CA SER A 228 5.67 2.36 -15.25
C SER A 228 5.73 1.34 -14.12
N SER A 229 5.63 0.04 -14.44
CA SER A 229 5.65 -1.03 -13.43
C SER A 229 6.92 -0.98 -12.59
N ASP A 230 8.07 -0.73 -13.21
CA ASP A 230 9.36 -0.66 -12.51
C ASP A 230 9.46 0.58 -11.63
N ALA A 231 9.08 1.77 -12.14
CA ALA A 231 9.18 3.01 -11.37
C ALA A 231 8.23 3.01 -10.16
N ILE A 232 6.97 2.58 -10.34
CA ILE A 232 5.99 2.43 -9.26
C ILE A 232 6.50 1.43 -8.21
N THR A 233 6.98 0.25 -8.64
CA THR A 233 7.49 -0.78 -7.73
C THR A 233 8.71 -0.30 -6.95
N CYS A 234 9.68 0.34 -7.64
CA CYS A 234 10.87 0.90 -7.00
C CYS A 234 10.51 2.01 -6.00
N ALA A 235 9.58 2.90 -6.34
CA ALA A 235 9.11 3.95 -5.43
C ALA A 235 8.47 3.34 -4.18
N MET A 236 7.62 2.33 -4.32
CA MET A 236 7.00 1.63 -3.19
C MET A 236 8.05 0.93 -2.30
N MET A 237 9.05 0.28 -2.89
CA MET A 237 10.14 -0.37 -2.12
C MET A 237 11.00 0.63 -1.33
N ARG A 238 11.06 1.90 -1.73
CA ARG A 238 11.74 2.98 -0.98
C ARG A 238 10.83 3.68 0.04
N GLY A 239 9.53 3.35 0.04
CA GLY A 239 8.52 4.02 0.86
C GLY A 239 8.12 5.40 0.31
N ASP A 240 8.35 5.69 -0.96
CA ASP A 240 7.96 6.93 -1.61
C ASP A 240 6.46 6.93 -1.95
N PHE A 241 5.65 6.64 -0.93
CA PHE A 241 4.20 6.61 -1.02
C PHE A 241 3.56 6.87 0.33
N TYR A 242 2.27 7.15 0.33
CA TYR A 242 1.42 7.06 1.52
C TYR A 242 0.20 6.18 1.24
N SER A 243 -0.36 5.64 2.30
CA SER A 243 -1.56 4.80 2.28
C SER A 243 -2.78 5.61 2.69
N SER A 244 -3.92 5.37 2.06
CA SER A 244 -5.17 6.09 2.34
C SER A 244 -6.37 5.15 2.40
N SER A 245 -7.35 5.56 3.21
CA SER A 245 -8.73 5.04 3.19
C SER A 245 -9.74 6.20 3.13
N GLY A 246 -9.37 7.31 2.47
CA GLY A 246 -10.24 8.47 2.27
C GLY A 246 -9.55 9.83 2.42
N VAL A 247 -8.45 9.91 3.16
CA VAL A 247 -7.74 11.20 3.35
C VAL A 247 -6.71 11.40 2.27
N MET A 248 -6.71 12.56 1.62
CA MET A 248 -5.75 12.96 0.61
C MET A 248 -4.77 13.98 1.16
N LEU A 249 -3.49 13.83 0.81
CA LEU A 249 -2.45 14.79 1.17
C LEU A 249 -2.15 15.70 -0.02
N GLU A 250 -2.08 17.00 0.24
CA GLU A 250 -1.62 18.01 -0.72
C GLU A 250 -0.09 18.00 -0.81
N GLU A 251 0.56 17.90 0.36
CA GLU A 251 2.00 17.89 0.49
C GLU A 251 2.44 16.83 1.49
N LEU A 252 3.50 16.11 1.16
CA LEU A 252 4.20 15.19 2.05
C LEU A 252 5.71 15.30 1.80
N VAL A 253 6.42 15.82 2.79
CA VAL A 253 7.89 15.87 2.79
C VAL A 253 8.40 14.89 3.85
N ARG A 254 9.08 13.83 3.38
CA ARG A 254 9.81 12.89 4.21
C ARG A 254 11.29 13.26 4.15
N GLY A 255 11.75 14.00 5.17
CA GLY A 255 13.16 14.32 5.34
C GLY A 255 13.96 13.14 5.91
N THR A 256 15.24 13.33 6.16
CA THR A 256 16.12 12.32 6.75
C THR A 256 15.62 11.84 8.12
N ASN A 257 15.11 12.77 8.95
CA ASN A 257 14.60 12.47 10.28
C ASN A 257 13.32 13.26 10.62
N SER A 258 12.58 13.72 9.62
CA SER A 258 11.39 14.54 9.85
C SER A 258 10.30 14.22 8.85
N ILE A 259 9.06 14.45 9.26
CA ILE A 259 7.89 14.40 8.39
C ILE A 259 7.16 15.72 8.50
N GLU A 260 6.82 16.30 7.36
CA GLU A 260 5.94 17.45 7.21
C GLU A 260 4.84 17.09 6.22
N LEU A 261 3.60 17.40 6.56
CA LEU A 261 2.47 17.07 5.70
C LEU A 261 1.36 18.12 5.78
N THR A 262 0.63 18.25 4.68
CA THR A 262 -0.60 19.05 4.57
C THR A 262 -1.70 18.19 3.95
N VAL A 263 -2.87 18.18 4.57
CA VAL A 263 -4.07 17.48 4.08
C VAL A 263 -4.74 18.34 3.01
N ASN A 264 -5.00 17.75 1.85
CA ASN A 264 -5.84 18.35 0.81
C ASN A 264 -7.31 18.21 1.21
N LYS A 265 -7.90 19.31 1.68
CA LYS A 265 -9.29 19.31 2.18
C LYS A 265 -10.31 19.06 1.06
N ASP A 266 -10.08 19.64 -0.10
CA ASP A 266 -11.01 19.59 -1.22
C ASP A 266 -11.03 18.20 -1.87
N GLU A 267 -9.86 17.62 -2.12
CA GLU A 267 -9.77 16.24 -2.60
C GLU A 267 -10.26 15.24 -1.56
N THR A 268 -9.94 15.43 -0.26
CA THR A 268 -10.49 14.61 0.82
C THR A 268 -12.02 14.68 0.81
N ALA A 269 -12.61 15.86 0.71
CA ALA A 269 -14.06 16.01 0.67
C ALA A 269 -14.66 15.33 -0.58
N CYS A 270 -13.99 15.43 -1.74
CA CYS A 270 -14.38 14.75 -2.96
C CYS A 270 -14.39 13.22 -2.80
N GLU A 271 -13.31 12.63 -2.25
CA GLU A 271 -13.26 11.19 -1.98
C GLU A 271 -14.35 10.75 -1.00
N LEU A 272 -14.58 11.52 0.08
CA LEU A 272 -15.59 11.21 1.10
C LEU A 272 -17.03 11.38 0.63
N ALA A 273 -17.27 12.09 -0.48
CA ALA A 273 -18.58 12.19 -1.14
C ALA A 273 -18.94 10.91 -1.93
N SER A 274 -17.98 10.01 -2.16
CA SER A 274 -18.21 8.74 -2.84
C SER A 274 -19.18 7.87 -2.04
N GLU A 275 -20.24 7.38 -2.69
CA GLU A 275 -21.18 6.41 -2.13
C GLU A 275 -20.55 5.04 -1.81
N PHE A 276 -19.36 4.79 -2.33
CA PHE A 276 -18.62 3.52 -2.16
C PHE A 276 -17.71 3.51 -0.93
N LEU A 277 -17.44 4.69 -0.36
CA LEU A 277 -16.50 4.87 0.75
C LEU A 277 -17.24 5.05 2.09
N PHE A 278 -17.28 4.01 2.89
CA PHE A 278 -18.08 3.99 4.12
C PHE A 278 -17.35 4.55 5.35
N GLY A 279 -16.02 4.48 5.41
CA GLY A 279 -15.24 4.82 6.59
C GLY A 279 -15.46 3.88 7.78
N ARG A 280 -14.60 3.98 8.78
CA ARG A 280 -14.72 3.21 10.02
C ARG A 280 -15.78 3.81 10.94
N PRO A 281 -16.79 3.07 11.40
CA PRO A 281 -17.73 3.57 12.40
C PRO A 281 -17.06 3.74 13.76
N VAL A 282 -17.29 4.87 14.41
CA VAL A 282 -16.79 5.16 15.77
C VAL A 282 -17.94 5.69 16.65
N LYS A 283 -17.85 5.41 17.97
CA LYS A 283 -18.91 5.76 18.90
C LYS A 283 -18.74 7.13 19.54
N LYS A 284 -17.51 7.66 19.56
CA LYS A 284 -17.15 8.90 20.27
C LYS A 284 -16.11 9.68 19.47
N GLY A 285 -16.07 10.99 19.67
CA GLY A 285 -15.10 11.92 19.14
C GLY A 285 -15.78 13.12 18.49
N GLU A 286 -15.00 14.14 18.20
CA GLU A 286 -15.46 15.34 17.49
C GLU A 286 -15.08 15.26 16.00
N PRO A 287 -15.91 15.77 15.09
CA PRO A 287 -15.54 15.94 13.69
C PRO A 287 -14.28 16.80 13.54
N GLY A 288 -13.47 16.53 12.54
CA GLY A 288 -12.25 17.26 12.25
C GLY A 288 -11.08 16.38 11.89
N THR A 289 -9.94 17.00 11.67
CA THR A 289 -8.69 16.33 11.28
C THR A 289 -7.70 16.35 12.44
N THR A 290 -7.17 15.18 12.76
CA THR A 290 -6.11 14.98 13.76
C THR A 290 -4.91 14.36 13.07
N ILE A 291 -3.72 14.92 13.28
CA ILE A 291 -2.45 14.38 12.79
C ILE A 291 -1.66 13.92 14.02
N GLU A 292 -1.32 12.63 14.04
CA GLU A 292 -0.52 12.00 15.08
C GLU A 292 0.82 11.58 14.49
N PHE A 293 1.91 11.98 15.14
CA PHE A 293 3.26 11.49 14.84
C PHE A 293 3.61 10.39 15.82
N ILE A 294 4.03 9.26 15.31
CA ILE A 294 4.26 8.02 16.07
C ILE A 294 5.74 7.65 15.89
N GLY A 295 6.43 7.49 17.00
CA GLY A 295 7.83 7.14 17.08
C GLY A 295 8.07 5.74 17.65
N THR A 296 9.27 5.54 18.17
CA THR A 296 9.74 4.31 18.81
C THR A 296 8.69 3.74 19.78
N GLU A 297 8.55 2.44 19.83
CA GLU A 297 7.55 1.70 20.62
C GLU A 297 6.08 2.02 20.29
N GLY A 298 5.83 2.67 19.13
CA GLY A 298 4.49 3.09 18.74
C GLY A 298 3.95 4.26 19.58
N GLU A 299 4.81 4.98 20.28
CA GLU A 299 4.40 6.13 21.10
C GLU A 299 3.98 7.33 20.25
N ILE A 300 2.89 7.97 20.62
CA ILE A 300 2.46 9.23 20.01
C ILE A 300 3.35 10.36 20.56
N VAL A 301 4.31 10.80 19.75
CA VAL A 301 5.28 11.86 20.14
C VAL A 301 4.74 13.28 19.92
N LYS A 302 3.73 13.43 19.05
CA LYS A 302 3.06 14.70 18.79
C LYS A 302 1.66 14.47 18.23
N THR A 303 0.69 15.27 18.71
CA THR A 303 -0.66 15.36 18.16
C THR A 303 -0.96 16.78 17.75
N VAL A 304 -1.54 16.98 16.56
CA VAL A 304 -1.97 18.27 16.06
C VAL A 304 -3.43 18.17 15.59
N GLN A 305 -4.28 19.08 16.06
CA GLN A 305 -5.62 19.28 15.51
C GLN A 305 -5.51 20.27 14.34
N GLY A 306 -5.87 19.84 13.14
CA GLY A 306 -5.75 20.66 11.94
C GLY A 306 -5.20 19.88 10.76
N THR A 307 -4.86 20.59 9.69
CA THR A 307 -4.54 19.98 8.39
C THR A 307 -3.08 20.07 7.99
N THR A 308 -2.26 20.78 8.75
CA THR A 308 -0.81 20.92 8.48
C THR A 308 -0.02 20.64 9.74
N ALA A 309 1.03 19.84 9.64
CA ALA A 309 1.89 19.52 10.76
C ALA A 309 3.29 19.10 10.33
N LYS A 310 4.26 19.34 11.21
CA LYS A 310 5.65 18.88 11.08
C LYS A 310 6.13 18.29 12.40
N CYS A 311 6.92 17.23 12.32
CA CYS A 311 7.61 16.64 13.46
C CYS A 311 9.01 16.15 13.06
N VAL A 312 9.94 16.23 14.01
CA VAL A 312 11.29 15.65 13.90
C VAL A 312 11.35 14.41 14.78
N ALA A 313 11.92 13.34 14.28
CA ALA A 313 12.10 12.09 15.02
C ALA A 313 13.02 12.31 16.25
N LYS A 314 12.70 11.63 17.34
CA LYS A 314 13.50 11.62 18.58
C LYS A 314 14.02 10.22 18.94
N GLY A 315 13.64 9.21 18.19
CA GLY A 315 14.03 7.80 18.35
C GLY A 315 14.34 7.18 16.99
N ASP A 316 14.25 5.88 16.88
CA ASP A 316 14.72 5.12 15.72
C ASP A 316 13.91 5.34 14.44
N TYR A 317 12.65 5.71 14.58
CA TYR A 317 11.77 6.04 13.43
C TYR A 317 10.73 7.09 13.79
N LEU A 318 10.13 7.66 12.76
CA LEU A 318 8.95 8.51 12.84
C LEU A 318 8.02 8.20 11.67
N ARG A 319 6.74 7.97 11.95
CA ARG A 319 5.66 7.88 10.96
C ARG A 319 4.51 8.80 11.35
N ALA A 320 3.63 9.15 10.42
CA ALA A 320 2.46 9.93 10.74
C ALA A 320 1.17 9.20 10.35
N LYS A 321 0.14 9.44 11.14
CA LYS A 321 -1.24 9.04 10.88
C LYS A 321 -2.13 10.27 10.88
N VAL A 322 -2.90 10.43 9.83
CA VAL A 322 -3.97 11.41 9.75
C VAL A 322 -5.30 10.70 9.96
N THR A 323 -6.08 11.18 10.90
CA THR A 323 -7.46 10.75 11.14
C THR A 323 -8.40 11.90 10.81
N HIS A 324 -9.24 11.72 9.81
CA HIS A 324 -10.31 12.66 9.47
C HIS A 324 -11.66 12.08 9.90
N ARG A 325 -12.35 12.76 10.82
CA ARG A 325 -13.61 12.31 11.39
C ARG A 325 -14.76 13.18 10.87
N VAL A 326 -15.79 12.49 10.35
CA VAL A 326 -16.98 13.12 9.80
C VAL A 326 -18.21 12.64 10.52
N LYS A 327 -19.13 13.55 10.82
CA LYS A 327 -20.49 13.23 11.26
C LYS A 327 -21.36 13.10 10.02
N LYS A 328 -21.94 11.93 9.80
CA LYS A 328 -22.88 11.67 8.69
C LYS A 328 -24.26 12.23 9.01
N GLU A 329 -25.13 12.32 8.02
CA GLU A 329 -26.52 12.83 8.16
C GLU A 329 -27.36 12.07 9.19
N ASP A 330 -27.13 10.75 9.30
CA ASP A 330 -27.76 9.90 10.30
C ASP A 330 -27.24 10.08 11.73
N GLY A 331 -26.30 11.02 11.93
CA GLY A 331 -25.65 11.32 13.19
C GLY A 331 -24.50 10.39 13.56
N SER A 332 -24.23 9.34 12.77
CA SER A 332 -23.11 8.44 13.00
C SER A 332 -21.77 9.14 12.74
N LEU A 333 -20.73 8.74 13.48
CA LEU A 333 -19.36 9.20 13.24
C LEU A 333 -18.61 8.16 12.44
N ARG A 334 -17.85 8.65 11.43
CA ARG A 334 -16.99 7.82 10.58
C ARG A 334 -15.58 8.39 10.55
N GLU A 335 -14.59 7.53 10.61
CA GLU A 335 -13.18 7.87 10.50
C GLU A 335 -12.61 7.38 9.18
N TYR A 336 -11.76 8.22 8.61
CA TYR A 336 -10.99 8.00 7.40
C TYR A 336 -9.54 8.34 7.68
N TYR A 337 -8.62 7.70 7.01
CA TYR A 337 -7.22 7.76 7.39
C TYR A 337 -6.29 8.02 6.21
N ALA A 338 -5.12 8.62 6.51
CA ALA A 338 -3.91 8.47 5.73
C ALA A 338 -2.76 8.08 6.66
N TRP A 339 -1.83 7.26 6.16
CA TRP A 339 -0.64 6.83 6.87
C TRP A 339 0.59 7.10 6.01
N THR A 340 1.53 7.88 6.53
CA THR A 340 2.83 8.07 5.87
C THR A 340 3.76 6.90 6.15
N GLN A 341 4.70 6.66 5.26
CA GLN A 341 5.75 5.68 5.53
C GLN A 341 6.77 6.25 6.53
N PRO A 342 7.40 5.38 7.34
CA PRO A 342 8.36 5.84 8.32
C PRO A 342 9.60 6.47 7.67
N VAL A 343 10.15 7.48 8.34
CA VAL A 343 11.54 7.89 8.19
C VAL A 343 12.35 7.24 9.31
N PHE A 344 13.57 6.86 9.03
CA PHE A 344 14.47 6.20 9.96
C PHE A 344 15.61 7.15 10.31
N THR A 345 16.07 7.13 11.56
CA THR A 345 17.18 7.96 12.02
C THR A 345 18.50 7.20 11.97
N ASP A 346 19.60 7.92 12.02
CA ASP A 346 20.96 7.32 12.04
C ASP A 346 21.24 6.52 13.33
N SER A 347 20.35 6.57 14.34
CA SER A 347 20.44 5.79 15.57
C SER A 347 20.01 4.34 15.40
N ARG A 348 19.51 3.95 14.25
CA ARG A 348 18.98 2.62 13.96
C ARG A 348 20.03 1.63 13.42
#